data_12bb9238c6995cbdf465b013080ba150
#
_entry.id   12bb9238c6995cbdf465b013080ba150
#
_cell.length_a   1.000
_cell.length_b   1.000
_cell.length_c   1.000
_cell.angle_alpha   90.00
_cell.angle_beta   90.00
_cell.angle_gamma   90.00
#
_symmetry.space_group_name_H-M   'P 1'
#
loop_
_entity.id
_entity.type
_entity.pdbx_description
1 polymer ?
#
loop_
_entity_poly.entity_id
_entity_poly.type
_entity_poly.pdbx_seq_one_letter_code
_entity_poly.pdbx_strand_id
1 'polypeptide(L)' 'MALSRQKFTFERLRRFTLPEGKKQTFLWDADVTTLACRATSGAKAFVFQSVYAGKTLRMTIGNINDWKIDDARAEAR' A
#
# COMPACT_ATOMS: atom_id res chain seq x y z
N MET A 1 2.45 -11.99 -13.94
CA MET A 1 2.61 -12.20 -12.49
C MET A 1 1.45 -11.58 -11.76
N ALA A 2 0.79 -12.32 -10.89
CA ALA A 2 -0.34 -11.81 -10.14
C ALA A 2 0.12 -10.92 -8.98
N LEU A 3 -0.52 -9.77 -8.82
CA LEU A 3 -0.30 -8.92 -7.64
C LEU A 3 -1.02 -9.53 -6.45
N SER A 4 -0.43 -9.40 -5.26
CA SER A 4 -1.09 -9.80 -4.03
C SER A 4 -2.11 -8.73 -3.66
N ARG A 5 -3.40 -9.03 -3.86
CA ARG A 5 -4.48 -8.12 -3.54
C ARG A 5 -5.33 -8.69 -2.42
N GLN A 6 -5.51 -7.92 -1.36
CA GLN A 6 -6.34 -8.29 -0.22
C GLN A 6 -7.05 -7.04 0.27
N LYS A 7 -8.27 -7.23 0.77
CA LYS A 7 -9.00 -6.12 1.37
C LYS A 7 -8.24 -5.64 2.61
N PHE A 8 -7.90 -4.37 2.65
CA PHE A 8 -7.16 -3.80 3.76
C PHE A 8 -8.01 -3.78 5.03
N THR A 9 -7.44 -4.32 6.10
CA THR A 9 -7.93 -4.12 7.46
C THR A 9 -6.73 -3.72 8.30
N PHE A 10 -6.96 -3.03 9.41
CA PHE A 10 -5.85 -2.61 10.28
C PHE A 10 -5.05 -3.81 10.77
N GLU A 11 -5.74 -4.88 11.15
CA GLU A 11 -5.12 -6.11 11.61
C GLU A 11 -4.22 -6.73 10.53
N ARG A 12 -4.70 -6.77 9.29
CA ARG A 12 -3.96 -7.32 8.17
C ARG A 12 -2.70 -6.51 7.87
N LEU A 13 -2.82 -5.18 7.88
CA LEU A 13 -1.67 -4.30 7.65
C LEU A 13 -0.65 -4.41 8.78
N ARG A 14 -1.11 -4.56 10.02
CA ARG A 14 -0.23 -4.70 11.16
C ARG A 14 0.60 -5.98 11.07
N ARG A 15 0.00 -7.07 10.56
CA ARG A 15 0.67 -8.37 10.40
C ARG A 15 1.51 -8.46 9.13
N PHE A 16 1.31 -7.55 8.21
CA PHE A 16 2.07 -7.54 6.96
C PHE A 16 3.51 -7.15 7.25
N THR A 17 4.43 -8.06 7.01
CA THR A 17 5.84 -7.86 7.34
C THR A 17 6.71 -7.95 6.11
N LEU A 18 7.89 -7.33 6.18
CA LEU A 18 8.88 -7.38 5.13
C LEU A 18 9.54 -8.77 5.12
N PRO A 19 9.50 -9.49 3.99
CA PRO A 19 10.21 -10.75 3.89
C PRO A 19 11.71 -10.57 4.09
N GLU A 20 12.35 -11.59 4.66
CA GLU A 20 13.78 -11.58 4.84
C GLU A 20 14.50 -11.40 3.50
N GLY A 21 15.55 -10.59 3.49
CA GLY A 21 16.32 -10.32 2.28
C GLY A 21 15.73 -9.28 1.35
N LYS A 22 14.57 -8.72 1.67
CA LYS A 22 13.91 -7.68 0.88
C LYS A 22 14.15 -6.32 1.49
N LYS A 23 14.28 -5.29 0.65
CA LYS A 23 14.36 -3.89 1.09
C LYS A 23 12.97 -3.29 1.25
N GLN A 24 12.03 -3.73 0.43
CA GLN A 24 10.64 -3.28 0.48
C GLN A 24 9.73 -4.33 -0.13
N THR A 25 8.48 -4.30 0.25
CA THR A 25 7.44 -5.13 -0.34
C THR A 25 6.12 -4.37 -0.32
N PHE A 26 5.18 -4.76 -1.18
CA PHE A 26 3.90 -4.09 -1.34
C PHE A 26 2.75 -5.08 -1.15
N LEU A 27 1.70 -4.62 -0.49
CA LEU A 27 0.41 -5.31 -0.45
C LEU A 27 -0.61 -4.37 -1.07
N TRP A 28 -1.40 -4.86 -2.02
CA TRP A 28 -2.36 -4.05 -2.77
C TRP A 28 -3.77 -4.24 -2.22
N ASP A 29 -4.53 -3.14 -2.16
CA ASP A 29 -5.92 -3.20 -1.72
C ASP A 29 -6.80 -3.81 -2.82
N ALA A 30 -7.71 -4.69 -2.41
CA ALA A 30 -8.66 -5.29 -3.34
C ALA A 30 -9.80 -4.34 -3.71
N ASP A 31 -10.15 -3.40 -2.82
CA ASP A 31 -11.25 -2.46 -3.05
C ASP A 31 -10.82 -1.26 -3.89
N VAL A 32 -9.68 -0.67 -3.57
CA VAL A 32 -9.13 0.48 -4.32
C VAL A 32 -7.83 0.02 -4.97
N THR A 33 -7.90 -0.26 -6.26
CA THR A 33 -6.81 -0.92 -6.98
C THR A 33 -5.54 -0.10 -7.11
N THR A 34 -5.59 1.20 -6.85
CA THR A 34 -4.44 2.10 -6.88
C THR A 34 -3.80 2.29 -5.51
N LEU A 35 -4.37 1.70 -4.46
CA LEU A 35 -3.86 1.82 -3.10
C LEU A 35 -3.00 0.62 -2.74
N ALA A 36 -1.82 0.88 -2.18
CA ALA A 36 -0.94 -0.17 -1.69
C ALA A 36 -0.41 0.21 -0.30
N CYS A 37 0.03 -0.80 0.43
CA CYS A 37 0.82 -0.63 1.65
C CYS A 37 2.25 -1.05 1.34
N ARG A 38 3.19 -0.13 1.49
CA ARG A 38 4.61 -0.41 1.33
C ARG A 38 5.22 -0.69 2.68
N ALA A 39 5.84 -1.86 2.82
CA ALA A 39 6.59 -2.22 4.02
C ALA A 39 8.07 -2.14 3.74
N THR A 40 8.79 -1.48 4.63
CA THR A 40 10.26 -1.41 4.65
C THR A 40 10.74 -1.89 6.02
N SER A 41 12.05 -1.91 6.24
CA SER A 41 12.62 -2.47 7.47
C SER A 41 12.16 -1.79 8.76
N GLY A 42 11.64 -0.58 8.71
CA GLY A 42 11.23 0.13 9.91
C GLY A 42 9.89 0.81 9.83
N ALA A 43 9.18 0.67 8.71
CA ALA A 43 7.95 1.43 8.54
C ALA A 43 6.99 0.78 7.56
N LYS A 44 5.72 1.15 7.68
CA LYS A 44 4.68 0.80 6.71
C LYS A 44 3.96 2.09 6.34
N ALA A 45 3.72 2.28 5.05
CA ALA A 45 3.08 3.49 4.55
C ALA A 45 2.06 3.16 3.48
N PHE A 46 0.98 3.96 3.42
CA PHE A 46 0.06 3.90 2.30
C PHE A 46 0.67 4.62 1.11
N VAL A 47 0.55 4.00 -0.07
CA VAL A 47 1.09 4.52 -1.31
C VAL A 47 0.01 4.46 -2.38
N PHE A 48 -0.13 5.54 -3.12
CA PHE A 48 -0.95 5.59 -4.33
C PHE A 48 -0.06 5.29 -5.53
N GLN A 49 -0.52 4.40 -6.41
CA GLN A 49 0.18 4.13 -7.66
C GLN A 49 -0.83 4.00 -8.80
N SER A 50 -0.57 4.71 -9.87
CA SER A 50 -1.42 4.69 -11.05
C SER A 50 -0.56 4.81 -12.31
N VAL A 51 -1.12 4.38 -13.44
CA VAL A 51 -0.47 4.55 -14.74
C VAL A 51 -1.25 5.57 -15.55
N TYR A 52 -0.55 6.58 -16.04
CA TYR A 52 -1.13 7.62 -16.87
C TYR A 52 -0.21 7.91 -18.05
N ALA A 53 -0.77 7.87 -19.25
CA ALA A 53 -0.02 8.14 -20.48
C ALA A 53 1.25 7.29 -20.60
N GLY A 54 1.19 6.03 -20.18
CA GLY A 54 2.32 5.11 -20.23
C GLY A 54 3.34 5.28 -19.12
N LYS A 55 3.10 6.21 -18.19
CA LYS A 55 4.03 6.45 -17.07
C LYS A 55 3.39 6.04 -15.76
N THR A 56 4.19 5.43 -14.88
CA THR A 56 3.76 5.09 -13.54
C THR A 56 3.93 6.29 -12.62
N LEU A 57 2.82 6.68 -11.97
CA LEU A 57 2.83 7.69 -10.90
C LEU A 57 2.75 6.98 -9.57
N ARG A 58 3.64 7.35 -8.65
CA ARG A 58 3.64 6.80 -7.29
C ARG A 58 3.78 7.93 -6.29
N MET A 59 2.86 7.98 -5.33
CA MET A 59 2.86 8.99 -4.28
C MET A 59 2.67 8.33 -2.93
N THR A 60 3.50 8.71 -1.96
CA THR A 60 3.32 8.26 -0.58
C THR A 60 2.22 9.09 0.06
N ILE A 61 1.17 8.42 0.56
CA ILE A 61 0.07 9.09 1.26
C ILE A 61 0.50 9.40 2.69
N GLY A 62 1.03 8.41 3.40
CA GLY A 62 1.49 8.57 4.76
C GLY A 62 1.63 7.26 5.51
N ASN A 63 2.10 7.35 6.74
CA ASN A 63 2.31 6.19 7.60
C ASN A 63 0.96 5.56 7.98
N ILE A 64 0.91 4.22 8.05
CA ILE A 64 -0.35 3.52 8.36
C ILE A 64 -0.87 3.84 9.78
N ASN A 65 -0.03 4.33 10.67
CA ASN A 65 -0.44 4.73 12.01
C ASN A 65 -1.10 6.12 12.03
N ASP A 66 -0.87 6.93 11.01
CA ASP A 66 -1.37 8.31 10.92
C ASP A 66 -2.64 8.43 10.09
N TRP A 67 -2.97 7.40 9.32
CA TRP A 67 -4.09 7.41 8.39
C TRP A 67 -5.03 6.26 8.66
N LYS A 68 -6.34 6.52 8.63
CA LYS A 68 -7.34 5.45 8.60
C LYS A 68 -7.40 4.87 7.19
N ILE A 69 -7.72 3.58 7.11
CA ILE A 69 -7.80 2.90 5.82
C ILE A 69 -8.80 3.58 4.88
N ASP A 70 -9.96 3.96 5.41
CA ASP A 70 -10.98 4.62 4.59
C ASP A 70 -10.51 5.98 4.08
N ASP A 71 -9.77 6.72 4.88
CA ASP A 71 -9.19 8.00 4.45
C ASP A 71 -8.13 7.81 3.38
N ALA A 72 -7.29 6.77 3.52
CA ALA A 72 -6.30 6.45 2.51
C ALA A 72 -6.96 6.02 1.19
N ARG A 73 -8.05 5.25 1.26
CA ARG A 73 -8.82 4.86 0.08
C ARG A 73 -9.42 6.08 -0.63
N ALA A 74 -9.96 7.02 0.15
CA ALA A 74 -10.52 8.24 -0.42
C ALA A 74 -9.45 9.07 -1.11
N GLU A 75 -8.27 9.16 -0.53
CA GLU A 75 -7.15 9.89 -1.12
C GLU A 75 -6.65 9.23 -2.41
N ALA A 76 -6.71 7.91 -2.49
CA ALA A 76 -6.22 7.14 -3.64
C ALA A 76 -7.22 7.05 -4.80
N ARG A 77 -8.44 7.51 -4.61
CA ARG A 77 -9.46 7.50 -5.68
C ARG A 77 -9.35 8.68 -6.63
#